data_0090534e30851b15597a809ba09d597e
#
_entry.id   0090534e30851b15597a809ba09d597e
#
_cell.length_a   1.000
_cell.length_b   1.000
_cell.length_c   1.000
_cell.angle_alpha   90.00
_cell.angle_beta   90.00
_cell.angle_gamma   90.00
#
_symmetry.space_group_name_H-M   'P 1'
#
loop_
_entity.id
_entity.type
_entity.pdbx_description
1 polymer ?
#
loop_
_entity_poly.entity_id
_entity_poly.type
_entity_poly.pdbx_seq_one_letter_code
_entity_poly.pdbx_strand_id
1 'polypeptide(L)'
;VILLDELDKIAGTSESFMMEMNDSIKKALLQELDGLNEDDDVLVAATCNDTDSIGEALLRPGRFDRRLHIEAPDEATRRLIVKEYFDRLRMKNDVDYGYIAKITYGYTGAKIECLANETGILAAEKETPCIEISDIRIIMNKFAFEGGEKDPLEDPQMLKRIAVHEAGHA
;
A
#
# COMPACT_ATOMS: atom_id res chain seq x y z
N VAL A 1 -20.95 -12.27 -3.13
CA VAL A 1 -20.04 -11.36 -2.42
C VAL A 1 -20.12 -9.99 -3.07
N ILE A 2 -20.28 -8.94 -2.28
CA ILE A 2 -20.26 -7.54 -2.69
C ILE A 2 -19.00 -6.92 -2.08
N LEU A 3 -18.17 -6.28 -2.92
CA LEU A 3 -16.97 -5.57 -2.47
C LEU A 3 -17.14 -4.07 -2.73
N LEU A 4 -17.04 -3.27 -1.67
CA LEU A 4 -17.03 -1.82 -1.73
C LEU A 4 -15.59 -1.34 -1.56
N ASP A 5 -14.99 -0.86 -2.64
CA ASP A 5 -13.61 -0.39 -2.61
C ASP A 5 -13.54 1.09 -2.19
N GLU A 6 -12.53 1.46 -1.39
CA GLU A 6 -12.31 2.82 -0.90
C GLU A 6 -13.56 3.44 -0.21
N LEU A 7 -14.13 2.71 0.75
CA LEU A 7 -15.34 3.15 1.47
C LEU A 7 -15.15 4.51 2.17
N ASP A 8 -13.95 4.83 2.61
CA ASP A 8 -13.56 6.12 3.18
C ASP A 8 -13.80 7.30 2.20
N LYS A 9 -13.62 7.09 0.90
CA LYS A 9 -13.91 8.09 -0.12
C LYS A 9 -15.41 8.25 -0.40
N ILE A 10 -16.16 7.16 -0.29
CA ILE A 10 -17.61 7.13 -0.55
C ILE A 10 -18.40 7.63 0.65
N ALA A 11 -18.03 7.20 1.85
CA ALA A 11 -18.75 7.44 3.10
C ALA A 11 -17.97 8.30 4.11
N GLY A 12 -16.81 8.82 3.72
CA GLY A 12 -15.94 9.64 4.56
C GLY A 12 -16.44 11.08 4.73
N THR A 13 -15.93 11.73 5.76
CA THR A 13 -16.16 13.16 6.03
C THR A 13 -15.22 13.98 5.17
N SER A 14 -15.61 14.32 3.94
CA SER A 14 -14.88 15.24 3.05
C SER A 14 -15.54 16.62 2.99
N GLU A 15 -14.76 17.62 2.54
CA GLU A 15 -15.11 19.04 2.54
C GLU A 15 -16.50 19.41 2.02
N SER A 16 -17.04 20.44 2.63
CA SER A 16 -18.31 21.15 2.58
C SER A 16 -19.34 20.90 1.44
N PHE A 17 -18.95 20.71 0.19
CA PHE A 17 -19.90 20.53 -0.92
C PHE A 17 -20.27 19.06 -1.18
N MET A 18 -19.37 18.14 -0.88
CA MET A 18 -19.59 16.69 -0.99
C MET A 18 -20.33 16.10 0.21
N MET A 19 -20.49 16.87 1.29
CA MET A 19 -21.01 16.38 2.57
C MET A 19 -22.45 15.90 2.49
N GLU A 20 -23.35 16.64 1.81
CA GLU A 20 -24.75 16.24 1.64
C GLU A 20 -24.93 14.98 0.77
N MET A 21 -24.10 14.84 -0.26
CA MET A 21 -24.15 13.67 -1.14
C MET A 21 -23.59 12.44 -0.42
N ASN A 22 -22.49 12.58 0.28
CA ASN A 22 -21.89 11.51 1.09
C ASN A 22 -22.82 11.06 2.22
N ASP A 23 -23.52 11.99 2.88
CA ASP A 23 -24.51 11.67 3.90
C ASP A 23 -25.71 10.90 3.34
N SER A 24 -26.15 11.22 2.14
CA SER A 24 -27.24 10.51 1.47
C SER A 24 -26.82 9.08 1.09
N ILE A 25 -25.61 8.90 0.53
CA ILE A 25 -25.04 7.60 0.21
C ILE A 25 -24.85 6.76 1.47
N LYS A 26 -24.31 7.37 2.53
CA LYS A 26 -24.12 6.72 3.82
C LYS A 26 -25.44 6.23 4.44
N LYS A 27 -26.50 7.05 4.37
CA LYS A 27 -27.83 6.66 4.85
C LYS A 27 -28.40 5.51 4.03
N ALA A 28 -28.28 5.55 2.69
CA ALA A 28 -28.72 4.47 1.83
C ALA A 28 -27.96 3.17 2.11
N LEU A 29 -26.64 3.24 2.25
CA LEU A 29 -25.80 2.08 2.58
C LEU A 29 -26.18 1.48 3.95
N LEU A 30 -26.43 2.32 4.96
CA LEU A 30 -26.87 1.87 6.27
C LEU A 30 -28.21 1.14 6.18
N GLN A 31 -29.16 1.67 5.38
CA GLN A 31 -30.48 1.08 5.18
C GLN A 31 -30.38 -0.28 4.48
N GLU A 32 -29.54 -0.40 3.46
CA GLU A 32 -29.34 -1.67 2.75
C GLU A 32 -28.64 -2.72 3.63
N LEU A 33 -27.63 -2.32 4.40
CA LEU A 33 -26.95 -3.24 5.33
C LEU A 33 -27.91 -3.73 6.44
N ASP A 34 -28.74 -2.86 6.98
CA ASP A 34 -29.74 -3.23 8.01
C ASP A 34 -30.89 -4.08 7.42
N GLY A 35 -31.09 -4.04 6.10
CA GLY A 35 -32.07 -4.84 5.38
C GLY A 35 -31.62 -6.26 5.07
N LEU A 36 -30.32 -6.57 5.20
CA LEU A 36 -29.78 -7.91 5.00
C LEU A 36 -30.20 -8.82 6.16
N ASN A 37 -30.80 -9.97 5.84
CA ASN A 37 -31.16 -10.99 6.82
C ASN A 37 -30.07 -12.06 6.91
N GLU A 38 -30.01 -12.78 8.02
CA GLU A 38 -29.07 -13.89 8.22
C GLU A 38 -29.26 -15.03 7.18
N ASP A 39 -30.45 -15.12 6.59
CA ASP A 39 -30.76 -16.11 5.56
C ASP A 39 -30.35 -15.67 4.14
N ASP A 40 -29.93 -14.42 3.97
CA ASP A 40 -29.40 -13.93 2.70
C ASP A 40 -27.93 -14.38 2.57
N ASP A 41 -27.65 -15.27 1.63
CA ASP A 41 -26.27 -15.72 1.32
C ASP A 41 -25.41 -14.60 0.71
N VAL A 42 -25.43 -13.41 1.31
CA VAL A 42 -24.70 -12.22 0.87
C VAL A 42 -23.60 -11.85 1.85
N LEU A 43 -22.36 -11.86 1.39
CA LEU A 43 -21.23 -11.31 2.09
C LEU A 43 -20.90 -9.92 1.52
N VAL A 44 -20.90 -8.92 2.38
CA VAL A 44 -20.45 -7.56 2.05
C VAL A 44 -19.07 -7.32 2.66
N ALA A 45 -18.12 -6.92 1.86
CA ALA A 45 -16.79 -6.53 2.27
C ALA A 45 -16.49 -5.11 1.80
N ALA A 46 -15.69 -4.38 2.57
CA ALA A 46 -15.24 -3.04 2.18
C ALA A 46 -13.74 -2.88 2.42
N THR A 47 -13.07 -2.10 1.58
CA THR A 47 -11.71 -1.63 1.81
C THR A 47 -11.72 -0.17 2.21
N CYS A 48 -10.77 0.26 3.02
CA CYS A 48 -10.55 1.66 3.36
C CYS A 48 -9.08 1.88 3.74
N ASN A 49 -8.61 3.10 3.56
CA ASN A 49 -7.28 3.51 4.01
C ASN A 49 -7.33 4.12 5.42
N ASP A 50 -8.45 4.71 5.79
CA ASP A 50 -8.66 5.35 7.08
C ASP A 50 -10.02 4.93 7.68
N THR A 51 -9.96 4.14 8.74
CA THR A 51 -11.16 3.71 9.47
C THR A 51 -11.83 4.83 10.26
N ASP A 52 -11.07 5.85 10.66
CA ASP A 52 -11.60 6.94 11.48
C ASP A 52 -12.48 7.89 10.67
N SER A 53 -12.24 7.94 9.34
CA SER A 53 -13.09 8.69 8.40
C SER A 53 -14.44 8.00 8.14
N ILE A 54 -14.52 6.67 8.33
CA ILE A 54 -15.75 5.90 8.20
C ILE A 54 -16.58 6.13 9.47
N GLY A 55 -17.73 6.75 9.37
CA GLY A 55 -18.55 7.03 10.53
C GLY A 55 -18.86 5.78 11.37
N GLU A 56 -18.82 5.95 12.68
CA GLU A 56 -19.01 4.91 13.70
C GLU A 56 -20.26 4.04 13.46
N ALA A 57 -21.30 4.61 12.83
CA ALA A 57 -22.53 3.92 12.51
C ALA A 57 -22.33 2.72 11.56
N LEU A 58 -21.42 2.79 10.61
CA LEU A 58 -21.11 1.69 9.67
C LEU A 58 -20.28 0.57 10.33
N LEU A 59 -19.59 0.89 11.41
CA LEU A 59 -18.69 -0.03 12.10
C LEU A 59 -19.33 -0.76 13.29
N ARG A 60 -20.67 -0.59 13.49
CA ARG A 60 -21.42 -1.24 14.57
C ARG A 60 -21.66 -2.73 14.28
N PRO A 61 -21.84 -3.56 15.34
CA PRO A 61 -22.25 -4.96 15.19
C PRO A 61 -23.46 -5.13 14.25
N GLY A 62 -23.40 -6.16 13.42
CA GLY A 62 -24.41 -6.42 12.38
C GLY A 62 -24.19 -5.67 11.07
N ARG A 63 -23.09 -4.91 10.93
CA ARG A 63 -22.67 -4.20 9.71
C ARG A 63 -21.22 -4.58 9.40
N PHE A 64 -20.29 -3.62 9.30
CA PHE A 64 -18.84 -3.91 9.18
C PHE A 64 -18.21 -4.16 10.55
N ASP A 65 -18.61 -5.22 11.21
CA ASP A 65 -18.19 -5.57 12.56
C ASP A 65 -16.85 -6.31 12.62
N ARG A 66 -16.46 -6.97 11.51
CA ARG A 66 -15.17 -7.65 11.36
C ARG A 66 -14.17 -6.75 10.65
N ARG A 67 -13.09 -6.45 11.33
CA ARG A 67 -12.02 -5.59 10.80
C ARG A 67 -10.74 -6.38 10.68
N LEU A 68 -10.13 -6.32 9.52
CA LEU A 68 -8.82 -6.86 9.23
C LEU A 68 -7.89 -5.69 8.95
N HIS A 69 -6.92 -5.48 9.83
CA HIS A 69 -5.87 -4.50 9.60
C HIS A 69 -4.76 -5.14 8.77
N ILE A 70 -4.44 -4.53 7.63
CA ILE A 70 -3.37 -4.97 6.74
C ILE A 70 -2.22 -3.98 6.90
N GLU A 71 -1.17 -4.42 7.58
CA GLU A 71 0.05 -3.64 7.79
C GLU A 71 0.95 -3.63 6.54
N ALA A 72 1.90 -2.69 6.53
CA ALA A 72 2.98 -2.74 5.55
C ALA A 72 3.74 -4.08 5.66
N PRO A 73 4.18 -4.67 4.53
CA PRO A 73 4.81 -5.97 4.54
C PRO A 73 6.14 -5.96 5.32
N ASP A 74 6.41 -7.03 6.06
CA ASP A 74 7.71 -7.30 6.66
C ASP A 74 8.79 -7.60 5.59
N GLU A 75 10.04 -7.72 5.96
CA GLU A 75 11.14 -7.94 5.01
C GLU A 75 10.96 -9.22 4.18
N ALA A 76 10.52 -10.32 4.83
CA ALA A 76 10.32 -11.59 4.15
C ALA A 76 9.21 -11.49 3.10
N THR A 77 8.10 -10.86 3.45
CA THR A 77 6.98 -10.62 2.54
C THR A 77 7.39 -9.63 1.44
N ARG A 78 8.13 -8.55 1.76
CA ARG A 78 8.65 -7.63 0.74
C ARG A 78 9.55 -8.33 -0.26
N ARG A 79 10.40 -9.26 0.20
CA ARG A 79 11.25 -10.06 -0.71
C ARG A 79 10.42 -10.86 -1.72
N LEU A 80 9.30 -11.44 -1.30
CA LEU A 80 8.38 -12.15 -2.20
C LEU A 80 7.72 -11.20 -3.19
N ILE A 81 7.26 -10.04 -2.71
CA ILE A 81 6.65 -8.99 -3.56
C ILE A 81 7.69 -8.47 -4.58
N VAL A 82 8.89 -8.14 -4.13
CA VAL A 82 9.99 -7.71 -5.00
C VAL A 82 10.26 -8.77 -6.07
N LYS A 83 10.35 -10.03 -5.68
CA LYS A 83 10.55 -11.13 -6.63
C LYS A 83 9.44 -11.16 -7.68
N GLU A 84 8.17 -11.10 -7.27
CA GLU A 84 7.01 -11.15 -8.17
C GLU A 84 7.05 -10.05 -9.24
N TYR A 85 7.39 -8.82 -8.86
CA TYR A 85 7.41 -7.70 -9.81
C TYR A 85 8.70 -7.64 -10.64
N PHE A 86 9.86 -7.94 -10.06
CA PHE A 86 11.15 -7.83 -10.73
C PHE A 86 11.50 -9.07 -11.58
N ASP A 87 10.94 -10.26 -11.30
CA ASP A 87 11.12 -11.46 -12.14
C ASP A 87 10.60 -11.26 -13.58
N ARG A 88 9.69 -10.31 -13.78
CA ARG A 88 9.15 -9.95 -15.10
C ARG A 88 10.09 -9.02 -15.90
N LEU A 89 11.11 -8.53 -15.26
CA LEU A 89 12.05 -7.56 -15.82
C LEU A 89 13.40 -8.21 -16.10
N ARG A 90 14.14 -7.65 -17.06
CA ARG A 90 15.47 -8.15 -17.38
C ARG A 90 16.47 -7.62 -16.35
N MET A 91 16.75 -8.42 -15.34
CA MET A 91 17.70 -8.10 -14.28
C MET A 91 19.11 -8.56 -14.62
N LYS A 92 20.12 -7.83 -14.14
CA LYS A 92 21.50 -8.28 -14.13
C LYS A 92 21.68 -9.39 -13.08
N ASN A 93 22.51 -10.39 -13.38
CA ASN A 93 22.65 -11.60 -12.55
C ASN A 93 23.15 -11.36 -11.12
N ASP A 94 23.69 -10.18 -10.83
CA ASP A 94 24.21 -9.78 -9.52
C ASP A 94 23.18 -9.06 -8.64
N VAL A 95 21.95 -8.88 -9.12
CA VAL A 95 20.88 -8.20 -8.36
C VAL A 95 20.21 -9.18 -7.40
N ASP A 96 20.35 -8.91 -6.10
CA ASP A 96 19.75 -9.70 -5.04
C ASP A 96 18.41 -9.10 -4.59
N TYR A 97 17.33 -9.88 -4.67
CA TYR A 97 15.99 -9.50 -4.19
C TYR A 97 15.94 -9.26 -2.68
N GLY A 98 16.76 -9.96 -1.91
CA GLY A 98 16.90 -9.72 -0.47
C GLY A 98 17.47 -8.34 -0.18
N TYR A 99 18.47 -7.92 -0.97
CA TYR A 99 18.99 -6.56 -0.85
C TYR A 99 17.94 -5.49 -1.22
N ILE A 100 17.17 -5.70 -2.31
CA ILE A 100 16.09 -4.79 -2.69
C ILE A 100 15.04 -4.72 -1.56
N ALA A 101 14.65 -5.85 -0.98
CA ALA A 101 13.69 -5.90 0.12
C ALA A 101 14.17 -5.13 1.37
N LYS A 102 15.48 -5.13 1.64
CA LYS A 102 16.07 -4.35 2.74
C LYS A 102 16.01 -2.84 2.48
N ILE A 103 16.46 -2.40 1.31
CA ILE A 103 16.49 -0.96 0.99
C ILE A 103 15.09 -0.35 0.80
N THR A 104 14.07 -1.17 0.52
CA THR A 104 12.65 -0.77 0.40
C THR A 104 11.89 -0.86 1.72
N TYR A 105 12.56 -0.70 2.85
CA TYR A 105 11.89 -0.69 4.16
C TYR A 105 10.73 0.31 4.20
N GLY A 106 9.57 -0.12 4.72
CA GLY A 106 8.36 0.70 4.79
C GLY A 106 7.57 0.84 3.47
N TYR A 107 8.05 0.24 2.37
CA TYR A 107 7.30 0.27 1.12
C TYR A 107 6.13 -0.71 1.16
N THR A 108 4.98 -0.27 0.67
CA THR A 108 3.82 -1.11 0.39
C THR A 108 4.01 -1.90 -0.91
N GLY A 109 3.17 -2.91 -1.14
CA GLY A 109 3.19 -3.65 -2.42
C GLY A 109 3.05 -2.74 -3.64
N ALA A 110 2.13 -1.77 -3.59
CA ALA A 110 1.92 -0.80 -4.66
C ALA A 110 3.16 0.10 -4.90
N LYS A 111 3.86 0.50 -3.83
CA LYS A 111 5.10 1.30 -3.97
C LYS A 111 6.23 0.48 -4.57
N ILE A 112 6.32 -0.83 -4.28
CA ILE A 112 7.29 -1.76 -4.90
C ILE A 112 6.96 -1.99 -6.38
N GLU A 113 5.69 -2.16 -6.72
CA GLU A 113 5.24 -2.26 -8.11
C GLU A 113 5.61 -1.01 -8.92
N CYS A 114 5.32 0.17 -8.38
CA CYS A 114 5.70 1.44 -8.99
C CYS A 114 7.23 1.54 -9.18
N LEU A 115 8.01 1.14 -8.16
CA LEU A 115 9.47 1.09 -8.24
C LEU A 115 9.94 0.18 -9.37
N ALA A 116 9.37 -1.02 -9.51
CA ALA A 116 9.72 -1.97 -10.57
C ALA A 116 9.40 -1.39 -11.95
N ASN A 117 8.22 -0.80 -12.12
CA ASN A 117 7.79 -0.18 -13.38
C ASN A 117 8.69 0.98 -13.80
N GLU A 118 8.93 1.94 -12.90
CA GLU A 118 9.81 3.09 -13.19
C GLU A 118 11.25 2.66 -13.47
N THR A 119 11.77 1.67 -12.73
CA THR A 119 13.10 1.11 -12.99
C THR A 119 13.17 0.41 -14.34
N GLY A 120 12.11 -0.30 -14.73
CA GLY A 120 11.98 -0.93 -16.04
C GLY A 120 12.00 0.08 -17.18
N ILE A 121 11.29 1.21 -17.02
CA ILE A 121 11.29 2.32 -17.99
C ILE A 121 12.69 2.91 -18.11
N LEU A 122 13.34 3.23 -16.98
CA LEU A 122 14.70 3.77 -16.98
C LEU A 122 15.70 2.82 -17.67
N ALA A 123 15.57 1.50 -17.44
CA ALA A 123 16.44 0.52 -18.05
C ALA A 123 16.20 0.37 -19.57
N ALA A 124 14.96 0.57 -20.03
CA ALA A 124 14.63 0.50 -21.46
C ALA A 124 15.26 1.63 -22.30
N GLU A 125 15.62 2.75 -21.68
CA GLU A 125 16.31 3.88 -22.33
C GLU A 125 17.81 3.63 -22.55
N LYS A 126 18.36 2.57 -21.94
CA LYS A 126 19.77 2.20 -22.11
C LYS A 126 20.02 1.48 -23.42
N GLU A 127 21.24 1.59 -23.93
CA GLU A 127 21.70 0.82 -25.12
C GLU A 127 21.59 -0.70 -24.89
N THR A 128 21.80 -1.15 -23.66
CA THR A 128 21.65 -2.55 -23.24
C THR A 128 20.58 -2.61 -22.13
N PRO A 129 19.31 -2.86 -22.48
CA PRO A 129 18.23 -2.87 -21.50
C PRO A 129 18.44 -3.99 -20.47
N CYS A 130 18.94 -3.61 -19.29
CA CYS A 130 19.18 -4.50 -18.17
C CYS A 130 19.18 -3.68 -16.87
N ILE A 131 18.43 -4.11 -15.88
CA ILE A 131 18.32 -3.42 -14.60
C ILE A 131 19.52 -3.74 -13.72
N GLU A 132 20.13 -2.70 -13.21
CA GLU A 132 21.19 -2.74 -12.21
C GLU A 132 20.70 -2.12 -10.88
N ILE A 133 21.41 -2.41 -9.80
CA ILE A 133 21.10 -1.83 -8.48
C ILE A 133 21.16 -0.29 -8.49
N SER A 134 22.03 0.29 -9.31
CA SER A 134 22.11 1.73 -9.52
C SER A 134 20.82 2.36 -10.04
N ASP A 135 20.10 1.65 -10.92
CA ASP A 135 18.83 2.13 -11.49
C ASP A 135 17.75 2.19 -10.43
N ILE A 136 17.66 1.14 -9.62
CA ILE A 136 16.72 1.08 -8.51
C ILE A 136 16.95 2.23 -7.53
N ARG A 137 18.22 2.52 -7.20
CA ARG A 137 18.57 3.64 -6.32
C ARG A 137 18.21 5.00 -6.94
N ILE A 138 18.41 5.19 -8.24
CA ILE A 138 18.03 6.42 -8.93
C ILE A 138 16.52 6.67 -8.79
N ILE A 139 15.70 5.64 -9.02
CA ILE A 139 14.25 5.76 -8.90
C ILE A 139 13.81 5.97 -7.44
N MET A 140 14.44 5.28 -6.48
CA MET A 140 14.16 5.49 -5.05
C MET A 140 14.44 6.94 -4.65
N ASN A 141 15.56 7.52 -5.09
CA ASN A 141 15.88 8.91 -4.82
C ASN A 141 14.86 9.85 -5.48
N LYS A 142 14.41 9.56 -6.71
CA LYS A 142 13.33 10.31 -7.37
C LYS A 142 12.05 10.32 -6.49
N PHE A 143 11.64 9.17 -5.97
CA PHE A 143 10.47 9.07 -5.08
C PHE A 143 10.63 9.85 -3.78
N ALA A 144 11.82 9.84 -3.19
CA ALA A 144 12.12 10.62 -1.99
C ALA A 144 11.99 12.14 -2.26
N PHE A 145 12.49 12.62 -3.39
CA PHE A 145 12.37 14.02 -3.79
C PHE A 145 10.92 14.44 -4.08
N GLU A 146 10.18 13.61 -4.81
CA GLU A 146 8.78 13.90 -5.17
C GLU A 146 7.84 13.81 -3.95
N GLY A 147 8.12 12.92 -3.00
CA GLY A 147 7.35 12.76 -1.76
C GLY A 147 7.68 13.79 -0.67
N GLY A 148 8.69 14.64 -0.87
CA GLY A 148 9.20 15.52 0.18
C GLY A 148 9.84 14.79 1.36
N GLU A 149 9.97 13.48 1.27
CA GLU A 149 10.67 12.63 2.23
C GLU A 149 12.17 12.67 1.94
N LYS A 150 12.98 12.90 2.97
CA LYS A 150 14.43 12.71 2.85
C LYS A 150 14.71 11.24 2.58
N ASP A 151 15.72 10.98 1.74
CA ASP A 151 16.21 9.61 1.50
C ASP A 151 16.35 8.89 2.85
N PRO A 152 15.68 7.76 3.07
CA PRO A 152 15.82 6.99 4.29
C PRO A 152 17.29 6.64 4.63
N LEU A 153 18.14 6.56 3.60
CA LEU A 153 19.58 6.29 3.74
C LEU A 153 20.40 7.56 4.07
N GLU A 154 19.82 8.76 3.92
CA GLU A 154 20.44 10.03 4.33
C GLU A 154 19.94 10.52 5.68
N ASP A 155 18.85 9.96 6.22
CA ASP A 155 18.36 10.27 7.57
C ASP A 155 19.11 9.44 8.63
N PRO A 156 19.98 10.06 9.46
CA PRO A 156 20.71 9.35 10.50
C PRO A 156 19.81 8.68 11.55
N GLN A 157 18.57 9.18 11.74
CA GLN A 157 17.61 8.58 12.66
C GLN A 157 16.97 7.34 12.06
N MET A 158 16.71 7.34 10.77
CA MET A 158 16.17 6.20 10.03
C MET A 158 17.23 5.10 9.92
N LEU A 159 18.48 5.45 9.58
CA LEU A 159 19.62 4.51 9.62
C LEU A 159 19.79 3.86 10.99
N LYS A 160 19.64 4.66 12.06
CA LYS A 160 19.72 4.14 13.44
C LYS A 160 18.56 3.19 13.76
N ARG A 161 17.36 3.46 13.30
CA ARG A 161 16.19 2.57 13.47
C ARG A 161 16.37 1.26 12.72
N ILE A 162 16.84 1.32 11.47
CA ILE A 162 17.17 0.13 10.67
C ILE A 162 18.27 -0.68 11.37
N ALA A 163 19.34 -0.04 11.83
CA ALA A 163 20.43 -0.71 12.53
C ALA A 163 19.99 -1.35 13.86
N VAL A 164 19.13 -0.70 14.64
CA VAL A 164 18.57 -1.24 15.88
C VAL A 164 17.63 -2.41 15.60
N HIS A 165 16.84 -2.35 14.54
CA HIS A 165 15.96 -3.44 14.13
C HIS A 165 16.77 -4.68 13.71
N GLU A 166 17.79 -4.49 12.89
CA GLU A 166 18.71 -5.57 12.47
C GLU A 166 19.50 -6.16 13.65
N ALA A 167 19.91 -5.32 14.60
CA ALA A 167 20.61 -5.81 15.80
C ALA A 167 19.68 -6.57 16.78
N GLY A 168 18.38 -6.37 16.71
CA GLY A 168 17.39 -7.12 17.49
C GLY A 168 17.07 -8.51 16.95
N HIS A 169 17.51 -8.83 15.72
CA HIS A 169 17.35 -10.13 15.06
C HIS A 169 18.63 -11.00 15.14
N ALA A 170 19.69 -10.52 15.75
CA ALA A 170 20.95 -11.25 16.01
C ALA A 170 20.99 -11.81 17.44
#